data_0bc34ddac380e9a469cee3d552f12436
#
_entry.id   0bc34ddac380e9a469cee3d552f12436
#
_cell.length_a   1.000
_cell.length_b   1.000
_cell.length_c   1.000
_cell.angle_alpha   90.00
_cell.angle_beta   90.00
_cell.angle_gamma   90.00
#
_symmetry.space_group_name_H-M   'P 1'
#
loop_
_entity.id
_entity.type
_entity.pdbx_description
1 polymer ?
#
loop_
_entity_poly.entity_id
_entity_poly.type
_entity_poly.pdbx_seq_one_letter_code
_entity_poly.pdbx_strand_id
1 'polypeptide(L)'
;MIENFDFWIVIGSLPFLLKGLKVSFYLTFLALIGGIFFGTLLALMRVSKFKTLQYFSMTYVNFLRSLPLILVIFWFFFLIPVLIGRPIGGFYSAVIAFTMFEAAYYSEIIRAGLLSVSSNQISAARATGLTYSQSMIHVILPQAFRNMIPILLTQAVILFQDTSLVYVVSLRDFMTASVIVAQSESRLVEMYIFAALVYFVICFTFSFMIKKIQNRRRVIWLN
;
A
#
# COMPACT_ATOMS: atom_id res chain seq x y z
N MET A 1 26.79 -27.05 -3.85
CA MET A 1 26.31 -25.73 -3.30
C MET A 1 25.05 -25.88 -2.43
N ILE A 2 24.26 -26.92 -2.57
CA ILE A 2 23.05 -27.17 -1.75
C ILE A 2 23.36 -28.11 -0.56
N GLU A 3 24.46 -28.80 -0.57
CA GLU A 3 24.84 -29.82 0.44
C GLU A 3 25.16 -29.26 1.84
N ASN A 4 25.29 -27.94 2.01
CA ASN A 4 25.59 -27.29 3.28
C ASN A 4 24.58 -26.16 3.61
N PHE A 5 23.27 -26.42 3.40
CA PHE A 5 22.25 -25.46 3.78
C PHE A 5 22.11 -25.45 5.32
N ASP A 6 22.53 -24.36 5.96
CA ASP A 6 22.57 -24.26 7.42
C ASP A 6 21.38 -23.44 7.97
N PHE A 7 20.33 -24.14 8.40
CA PHE A 7 19.16 -23.54 9.03
C PHE A 7 19.43 -22.92 10.40
N TRP A 8 20.52 -23.32 11.07
CA TRP A 8 20.83 -22.81 12.41
C TRP A 8 21.14 -21.31 12.40
N ILE A 9 21.69 -20.81 11.32
CA ILE A 9 21.95 -19.37 11.12
C ILE A 9 20.65 -18.56 11.16
N VAL A 10 19.60 -19.07 10.51
CA VAL A 10 18.29 -18.43 10.53
C VAL A 10 17.74 -18.39 11.94
N ILE A 11 17.83 -19.51 12.67
CA ILE A 11 17.33 -19.62 14.05
C ILE A 11 18.11 -18.68 14.98
N GLY A 12 19.43 -18.65 14.87
CA GLY A 12 20.28 -17.76 15.67
C GLY A 12 20.03 -16.28 15.39
N SER A 13 19.70 -15.93 14.16
CA SER A 13 19.42 -14.55 13.74
C SER A 13 17.95 -14.13 13.90
N LEU A 14 17.07 -15.03 14.31
CA LEU A 14 15.62 -14.80 14.37
C LEU A 14 15.23 -13.55 15.18
N PRO A 15 15.81 -13.25 16.38
CA PRO A 15 15.47 -12.04 17.11
C PRO A 15 15.79 -10.75 16.34
N PHE A 16 16.86 -10.74 15.55
CA PHE A 16 17.24 -9.61 14.71
C PHE A 16 16.32 -9.46 13.51
N LEU A 17 16.00 -10.56 12.83
CA LEU A 17 15.08 -10.61 11.70
C LEU A 17 13.67 -10.17 12.09
N LEU A 18 13.16 -10.58 13.26
CA LEU A 18 11.86 -10.16 13.77
C LEU A 18 11.80 -8.66 14.10
N LYS A 19 12.92 -8.06 14.54
CA LYS A 19 12.98 -6.59 14.69
C LYS A 19 12.83 -5.89 13.34
N GLY A 20 13.49 -6.39 12.30
CA GLY A 20 13.31 -5.88 10.93
C GLY A 20 11.88 -6.05 10.44
N LEU A 21 11.26 -7.21 10.68
CA LEU A 21 9.88 -7.47 10.30
C LEU A 21 8.89 -6.52 11.00
N LYS A 22 9.13 -6.19 12.27
CA LYS A 22 8.36 -5.15 12.97
C LYS A 22 8.45 -3.80 12.27
N VAL A 23 9.62 -3.41 11.78
CA VAL A 23 9.80 -2.14 11.04
C VAL A 23 9.02 -2.18 9.73
N SER A 24 9.05 -3.29 8.97
CA SER A 24 8.25 -3.46 7.75
C SER A 24 6.75 -3.31 8.03
N PHE A 25 6.21 -3.96 9.06
CA PHE A 25 4.80 -3.82 9.43
C PHE A 25 4.46 -2.39 9.90
N TYR A 26 5.33 -1.76 10.67
CA TYR A 26 5.09 -0.40 11.17
C TYR A 26 5.11 0.62 10.03
N LEU A 27 6.05 0.48 9.10
CA LEU A 27 6.10 1.31 7.88
C LEU A 27 4.85 1.13 7.03
N THR A 28 4.44 -0.14 6.78
CA THR A 28 3.20 -0.46 6.07
C THR A 28 1.98 0.19 6.73
N PHE A 29 1.86 0.07 8.04
CA PHE A 29 0.72 0.60 8.80
C PHE A 29 0.61 2.13 8.70
N LEU A 30 1.73 2.84 8.89
CA LEU A 30 1.76 4.30 8.80
C LEU A 30 1.48 4.78 7.36
N ALA A 31 2.11 4.15 6.37
CA ALA A 31 1.91 4.49 4.97
C ALA A 31 0.48 4.16 4.49
N LEU A 32 -0.11 3.07 4.99
CA LEU A 32 -1.49 2.69 4.72
C LEU A 32 -2.48 3.76 5.23
N ILE A 33 -2.35 4.17 6.49
CA ILE A 33 -3.22 5.19 7.08
C ILE A 33 -3.07 6.52 6.35
N GLY A 34 -1.81 6.97 6.17
CA GLY A 34 -1.54 8.22 5.46
C GLY A 34 -1.98 8.16 4.01
N GLY A 35 -1.71 7.05 3.31
CA GLY A 35 -2.09 6.82 1.92
C GLY A 35 -3.61 6.84 1.73
N ILE A 36 -4.38 6.16 2.59
CA ILE A 36 -5.86 6.19 2.54
C ILE A 36 -6.37 7.60 2.83
N PHE A 37 -5.84 8.27 3.84
CA PHE A 37 -6.28 9.62 4.21
C PHE A 37 -6.06 10.63 3.07
N PHE A 38 -4.82 10.76 2.59
CA PHE A 38 -4.51 11.69 1.50
C PHE A 38 -5.10 11.22 0.15
N GLY A 39 -5.16 9.91 -0.09
CA GLY A 39 -5.81 9.34 -1.27
C GLY A 39 -7.30 9.65 -1.32
N THR A 40 -7.99 9.63 -0.18
CA THR A 40 -9.40 10.04 -0.10
C THR A 40 -9.56 11.53 -0.43
N LEU A 41 -8.70 12.39 0.11
CA LEU A 41 -8.72 13.83 -0.22
C LEU A 41 -8.50 14.05 -1.73
N LEU A 42 -7.51 13.40 -2.32
CA LEU A 42 -7.24 13.48 -3.75
C LEU A 42 -8.42 12.95 -4.58
N ALA A 43 -9.05 11.86 -4.18
CA ALA A 43 -10.24 11.31 -4.86
C ALA A 43 -11.42 12.29 -4.81
N LEU A 44 -11.66 12.92 -3.66
CA LEU A 44 -12.70 13.94 -3.51
C LEU A 44 -12.41 15.18 -4.37
N MET A 45 -11.14 15.61 -4.46
CA MET A 45 -10.74 16.70 -5.35
C MET A 45 -11.04 16.36 -6.82
N ARG A 46 -10.84 15.10 -7.26
CA ARG A 46 -11.11 14.65 -8.64
C ARG A 46 -12.59 14.63 -9.02
N VAL A 47 -13.49 14.43 -8.06
CA VAL A 47 -14.93 14.46 -8.29
C VAL A 47 -15.57 15.82 -7.94
N SER A 48 -14.77 16.79 -7.53
CA SER A 48 -15.19 18.16 -7.19
C SER A 48 -15.69 18.90 -8.45
N LYS A 49 -16.55 19.93 -8.25
CA LYS A 49 -16.98 20.84 -9.32
C LYS A 49 -15.87 21.84 -9.73
N PHE A 50 -14.85 22.03 -8.90
CA PHE A 50 -13.76 22.98 -9.16
C PHE A 50 -12.69 22.37 -10.05
N LYS A 51 -12.60 22.82 -11.30
CA LYS A 51 -11.65 22.32 -12.31
C LYS A 51 -10.19 22.39 -11.83
N THR A 52 -9.81 23.44 -11.11
CA THR A 52 -8.45 23.59 -10.57
C THR A 52 -8.08 22.42 -9.64
N LEU A 53 -8.98 22.04 -8.73
CA LEU A 53 -8.77 20.91 -7.82
C LEU A 53 -8.69 19.59 -8.60
N GLN A 54 -9.55 19.41 -9.61
CA GLN A 54 -9.53 18.23 -10.47
C GLN A 54 -8.17 18.09 -11.18
N TYR A 55 -7.70 19.18 -11.83
CA TYR A 55 -6.43 19.17 -12.57
C TYR A 55 -5.24 18.94 -11.64
N PHE A 56 -5.21 19.59 -10.49
CA PHE A 56 -4.14 19.37 -9.49
C PHE A 56 -4.08 17.90 -9.06
N SER A 57 -5.20 17.33 -8.64
CA SER A 57 -5.25 15.93 -8.20
C SER A 57 -4.92 14.96 -9.34
N MET A 58 -5.43 15.22 -10.55
CA MET A 58 -5.13 14.40 -11.74
C MET A 58 -3.65 14.41 -12.06
N THR A 59 -3.01 15.57 -12.07
CA THR A 59 -1.58 15.73 -12.34
C THR A 59 -0.74 15.00 -11.30
N TYR A 60 -1.05 15.20 -10.02
CA TYR A 60 -0.38 14.51 -8.92
C TYR A 60 -0.46 12.98 -9.05
N VAL A 61 -1.67 12.46 -9.22
CA VAL A 61 -1.92 11.02 -9.30
C VAL A 61 -1.23 10.40 -10.51
N ASN A 62 -1.36 11.02 -11.69
CA ASN A 62 -0.74 10.50 -12.90
C ASN A 62 0.79 10.58 -12.81
N PHE A 63 1.33 11.66 -12.27
CA PHE A 63 2.77 11.84 -12.10
C PHE A 63 3.37 10.76 -11.20
N LEU A 64 2.87 10.58 -9.98
CA LEU A 64 3.44 9.60 -9.06
C LEU A 64 3.26 8.15 -9.54
N ARG A 65 2.14 7.83 -10.16
CA ARG A 65 1.91 6.49 -10.71
C ARG A 65 2.72 6.17 -11.97
N SER A 66 3.31 7.18 -12.61
CA SER A 66 4.21 7.00 -13.75
C SER A 66 5.67 6.79 -13.33
N LEU A 67 5.98 6.88 -12.04
CA LEU A 67 7.33 6.76 -11.51
C LEU A 67 7.51 5.42 -10.78
N PRO A 68 8.70 4.80 -10.87
CA PRO A 68 9.07 3.72 -9.98
C PRO A 68 9.13 4.20 -8.52
N LEU A 69 8.53 3.43 -7.60
CA LEU A 69 8.53 3.78 -6.17
C LEU A 69 9.94 3.99 -5.60
N ILE A 70 10.92 3.20 -6.06
CA ILE A 70 12.31 3.32 -5.61
C ILE A 70 12.89 4.73 -5.86
N LEU A 71 12.51 5.39 -6.97
CA LEU A 71 12.95 6.76 -7.26
C LEU A 71 12.29 7.76 -6.32
N VAL A 72 11.03 7.54 -5.96
CA VAL A 72 10.32 8.39 -4.99
C VAL A 72 10.98 8.27 -3.61
N ILE A 73 11.38 7.05 -3.19
CA ILE A 73 12.15 6.84 -1.95
C ILE A 73 13.47 7.62 -1.99
N PHE A 74 14.22 7.56 -3.10
CA PHE A 74 15.46 8.31 -3.26
C PHE A 74 15.27 9.82 -3.21
N TRP A 75 14.18 10.35 -3.78
CA TRP A 75 13.90 11.78 -3.71
C TRP A 75 13.72 12.26 -2.27
N PHE A 76 12.95 11.52 -1.46
CA PHE A 76 12.74 11.90 -0.07
C PHE A 76 13.95 11.67 0.82
N PHE A 77 14.81 10.72 0.46
CA PHE A 77 15.99 10.41 1.26
C PHE A 77 17.20 11.27 0.90
N PHE A 78 17.42 11.58 -0.39
CA PHE A 78 18.59 12.35 -0.86
C PHE A 78 18.24 13.76 -1.31
N LEU A 79 17.25 13.93 -2.19
CA LEU A 79 16.99 15.23 -2.82
C LEU A 79 16.34 16.22 -1.85
N ILE A 80 15.29 15.81 -1.13
CA ILE A 80 14.59 16.71 -0.22
C ILE A 80 15.50 17.21 0.91
N PRO A 81 16.32 16.36 1.60
CA PRO A 81 17.30 16.84 2.57
C PRO A 81 18.26 17.90 2.02
N VAL A 82 18.72 17.75 0.78
CA VAL A 82 19.60 18.77 0.13
C VAL A 82 18.85 20.10 -0.04
N LEU A 83 17.58 20.07 -0.47
CA LEU A 83 16.77 21.28 -0.68
C LEU A 83 16.43 22.00 0.63
N ILE A 84 16.17 21.27 1.71
CA ILE A 84 15.82 21.85 3.02
C ILE A 84 17.05 22.12 3.92
N GLY A 85 18.26 21.70 3.49
CA GLY A 85 19.50 21.93 4.23
C GLY A 85 19.69 21.07 5.49
N ARG A 86 18.89 20.00 5.69
CA ARG A 86 19.00 19.10 6.86
C ARG A 86 18.55 17.68 6.53
N PRO A 87 19.15 16.64 7.18
CA PRO A 87 18.73 15.26 7.01
C PRO A 87 17.34 15.03 7.67
N ILE A 88 16.49 14.25 7.00
CA ILE A 88 15.16 13.88 7.52
C ILE A 88 15.25 12.55 8.29
N GLY A 89 16.25 11.71 8.00
CA GLY A 89 16.37 10.36 8.53
C GLY A 89 15.59 9.33 7.70
N GLY A 90 16.18 8.13 7.54
CA GLY A 90 15.69 7.10 6.61
C GLY A 90 14.24 6.66 6.86
N PHE A 91 13.85 6.52 8.13
CA PHE A 91 12.50 6.10 8.48
C PHE A 91 11.43 7.13 8.06
N TYR A 92 11.64 8.41 8.40
CA TYR A 92 10.69 9.47 8.04
C TYR A 92 10.64 9.70 6.53
N SER A 93 11.79 9.64 5.86
CA SER A 93 11.85 9.73 4.39
C SER A 93 11.06 8.61 3.74
N ALA A 94 11.19 7.37 4.24
CA ALA A 94 10.43 6.23 3.76
C ALA A 94 8.92 6.41 4.01
N VAL A 95 8.51 6.77 5.24
CA VAL A 95 7.08 6.98 5.57
C VAL A 95 6.46 8.04 4.65
N ILE A 96 7.14 9.16 4.42
CA ILE A 96 6.64 10.23 3.55
C ILE A 96 6.55 9.74 2.10
N ALA A 97 7.62 9.10 1.59
CA ALA A 97 7.67 8.59 0.21
C ALA A 97 6.53 7.59 -0.05
N PHE A 98 6.37 6.58 0.82
CA PHE A 98 5.31 5.59 0.72
C PHE A 98 3.92 6.22 0.85
N THR A 99 3.72 7.11 1.82
CA THR A 99 2.44 7.80 2.01
C THR A 99 2.04 8.59 0.77
N MET A 100 2.95 9.34 0.18
CA MET A 100 2.66 10.13 -1.02
C MET A 100 2.41 9.25 -2.24
N PHE A 101 3.20 8.20 -2.41
CA PHE A 101 3.04 7.25 -3.50
C PHE A 101 1.71 6.49 -3.38
N GLU A 102 1.42 5.94 -2.23
CA GLU A 102 0.18 5.20 -1.96
C GLU A 102 -1.06 6.08 -2.03
N ALA A 103 -0.97 7.36 -1.64
CA ALA A 103 -2.09 8.30 -1.81
C ALA A 103 -2.55 8.40 -3.26
N ALA A 104 -1.63 8.31 -4.23
CA ALA A 104 -1.99 8.31 -5.65
C ALA A 104 -2.75 7.04 -6.05
N TYR A 105 -2.32 5.86 -5.57
CA TYR A 105 -2.99 4.59 -5.84
C TYR A 105 -4.34 4.50 -5.13
N TYR A 106 -4.41 4.83 -3.84
CA TYR A 106 -5.68 4.84 -3.10
C TYR A 106 -6.68 5.85 -3.66
N SER A 107 -6.23 7.01 -4.13
CA SER A 107 -7.10 7.98 -4.82
C SER A 107 -7.79 7.36 -6.03
N GLU A 108 -7.05 6.63 -6.85
CA GLU A 108 -7.61 5.98 -8.03
C GLU A 108 -8.54 4.83 -7.69
N ILE A 109 -8.20 4.02 -6.68
CA ILE A 109 -9.06 2.93 -6.20
C ILE A 109 -10.39 3.48 -5.66
N ILE A 110 -10.34 4.55 -4.87
CA ILE A 110 -11.54 5.19 -4.30
C ILE A 110 -12.39 5.80 -5.43
N ARG A 111 -11.78 6.52 -6.36
CA ARG A 111 -12.47 7.09 -7.52
C ARG A 111 -13.14 5.99 -8.36
N ALA A 112 -12.42 4.92 -8.67
CA ALA A 112 -12.95 3.79 -9.42
C ALA A 112 -14.10 3.09 -8.67
N GLY A 113 -13.99 2.96 -7.35
CA GLY A 113 -15.04 2.42 -6.50
C GLY A 113 -16.32 3.27 -6.53
N LEU A 114 -16.18 4.60 -6.46
CA LEU A 114 -17.33 5.50 -6.59
C LEU A 114 -18.01 5.40 -7.96
N LEU A 115 -17.22 5.30 -9.03
CA LEU A 115 -17.71 5.19 -10.41
C LEU A 115 -18.23 3.78 -10.77
N SER A 116 -17.97 2.78 -9.96
CA SER A 116 -18.44 1.41 -10.19
C SER A 116 -19.93 1.21 -9.90
N VAL A 117 -20.55 2.17 -9.21
CA VAL A 117 -22.01 2.14 -8.96
C VAL A 117 -22.75 2.62 -10.19
N SER A 118 -23.67 1.79 -10.69
CA SER A 118 -24.46 2.09 -11.89
C SER A 118 -25.24 3.40 -11.74
N SER A 119 -25.26 4.21 -12.80
CA SER A 119 -26.09 5.42 -12.88
C SER A 119 -27.57 5.14 -12.66
N ASN A 120 -28.05 3.94 -13.02
CA ASN A 120 -29.42 3.52 -12.78
C ASN A 120 -29.78 3.49 -11.28
N GLN A 121 -28.82 3.16 -10.41
CA GLN A 121 -29.01 3.20 -8.95
C GLN A 121 -29.24 4.64 -8.46
N ILE A 122 -28.51 5.60 -9.05
CA ILE A 122 -28.69 7.03 -8.74
C ILE A 122 -30.07 7.50 -9.20
N SER A 123 -30.45 7.13 -10.42
CA SER A 123 -31.76 7.51 -11.00
C SER A 123 -32.92 6.89 -10.21
N ALA A 124 -32.82 5.61 -9.83
CA ALA A 124 -33.82 4.93 -9.02
C ALA A 124 -33.96 5.58 -7.64
N ALA A 125 -32.84 5.88 -6.96
CA ALA A 125 -32.86 6.57 -5.68
C ALA A 125 -33.53 7.95 -5.76
N ARG A 126 -33.31 8.70 -6.84
CA ARG A 126 -33.99 9.98 -7.09
C ARG A 126 -35.47 9.82 -7.36
N ALA A 127 -35.88 8.79 -8.12
CA ALA A 127 -37.27 8.51 -8.40
C ALA A 127 -38.09 8.18 -7.13
N THR A 128 -37.45 7.68 -6.06
CA THR A 128 -38.07 7.48 -4.74
C THR A 128 -38.11 8.74 -3.88
N GLY A 129 -37.72 9.91 -4.40
CA GLY A 129 -37.76 11.19 -3.70
C GLY A 129 -36.52 11.49 -2.85
N LEU A 130 -35.46 10.67 -2.92
CA LEU A 130 -34.22 10.94 -2.18
C LEU A 130 -33.47 12.14 -2.77
N THR A 131 -33.01 13.02 -1.91
CA THR A 131 -32.08 14.10 -2.29
C THR A 131 -30.75 13.52 -2.75
N TYR A 132 -29.91 14.34 -3.42
CA TYR A 132 -28.57 13.90 -3.86
C TYR A 132 -27.73 13.40 -2.67
N SER A 133 -27.72 14.11 -1.56
CA SER A 133 -26.95 13.71 -0.37
C SER A 133 -27.47 12.41 0.24
N GLN A 134 -28.77 12.23 0.31
CA GLN A 134 -29.38 10.98 0.79
C GLN A 134 -29.07 9.81 -0.14
N SER A 135 -29.18 10.00 -1.47
CA SER A 135 -28.81 8.98 -2.46
C SER A 135 -27.32 8.61 -2.33
N MET A 136 -26.45 9.62 -2.12
CA MET A 136 -25.02 9.39 -1.94
C MET A 136 -24.76 8.54 -0.69
N ILE A 137 -25.31 8.92 0.48
CA ILE A 137 -25.02 8.30 1.77
C ILE A 137 -25.66 6.91 1.86
N HIS A 138 -26.92 6.76 1.44
CA HIS A 138 -27.68 5.54 1.70
C HIS A 138 -27.60 4.51 0.56
N VAL A 139 -27.28 4.93 -0.66
CA VAL A 139 -27.29 4.05 -1.83
C VAL A 139 -25.90 3.88 -2.45
N ILE A 140 -25.21 5.00 -2.77
CA ILE A 140 -23.98 4.96 -3.55
C ILE A 140 -22.77 4.59 -2.68
N LEU A 141 -22.52 5.31 -1.60
CA LEU A 141 -21.36 5.07 -0.75
C LEU A 141 -21.29 3.64 -0.19
N PRO A 142 -22.38 3.03 0.33
CA PRO A 142 -22.32 1.64 0.80
C PRO A 142 -21.94 0.64 -0.29
N GLN A 143 -22.43 0.85 -1.52
CA GLN A 143 -22.08 0.00 -2.66
C GLN A 143 -20.64 0.25 -3.12
N ALA A 144 -20.24 1.50 -3.26
CA ALA A 144 -18.86 1.88 -3.62
C ALA A 144 -17.84 1.31 -2.62
N PHE A 145 -18.09 1.44 -1.31
CA PHE A 145 -17.23 0.86 -0.27
C PHE A 145 -17.10 -0.65 -0.40
N ARG A 146 -18.19 -1.35 -0.66
CA ARG A 146 -18.17 -2.81 -0.87
C ARG A 146 -17.31 -3.20 -2.06
N ASN A 147 -17.35 -2.42 -3.13
CA ASN A 147 -16.58 -2.69 -4.36
C ASN A 147 -15.10 -2.37 -4.19
N MET A 148 -14.74 -1.31 -3.45
CA MET A 148 -13.35 -0.88 -3.30
C MET A 148 -12.58 -1.61 -2.19
N ILE A 149 -13.23 -2.06 -1.09
CA ILE A 149 -12.55 -2.70 0.04
C ILE A 149 -11.62 -3.84 -0.39
N PRO A 150 -12.02 -4.79 -1.26
CA PRO A 150 -11.11 -5.86 -1.66
C PRO A 150 -9.86 -5.37 -2.38
N ILE A 151 -10.01 -4.31 -3.18
CA ILE A 151 -8.89 -3.71 -3.93
C ILE A 151 -7.97 -2.96 -2.98
N LEU A 152 -8.53 -2.21 -2.02
CA LEU A 152 -7.76 -1.54 -0.95
C LEU A 152 -6.93 -2.53 -0.13
N LEU A 153 -7.52 -3.67 0.23
CA LEU A 153 -6.82 -4.73 0.97
C LEU A 153 -5.70 -5.37 0.12
N THR A 154 -5.94 -5.57 -1.17
CA THR A 154 -4.90 -6.07 -2.09
C THR A 154 -3.75 -5.08 -2.20
N GLN A 155 -4.05 -3.78 -2.31
CA GLN A 155 -3.03 -2.73 -2.33
C GLN A 155 -2.21 -2.69 -1.03
N ALA A 156 -2.83 -2.96 0.13
CA ALA A 156 -2.10 -3.06 1.40
C ALA A 156 -1.09 -4.22 1.42
N VAL A 157 -1.40 -5.35 0.75
CA VAL A 157 -0.43 -6.46 0.60
C VAL A 157 0.72 -6.06 -0.30
N ILE A 158 0.44 -5.36 -1.41
CA ILE A 158 1.47 -4.82 -2.31
C ILE A 158 2.36 -3.83 -1.56
N LEU A 159 1.76 -2.90 -0.81
CA LEU A 159 2.51 -1.96 0.03
C LEU A 159 3.46 -2.67 1.01
N PHE A 160 3.02 -3.76 1.65
CA PHE A 160 3.90 -4.56 2.51
C PHE A 160 5.08 -5.16 1.73
N GLN A 161 4.86 -5.68 0.51
CA GLN A 161 5.94 -6.16 -0.35
C GLN A 161 6.91 -5.04 -0.73
N ASP A 162 6.38 -3.88 -1.06
CA ASP A 162 7.13 -2.71 -1.47
C ASP A 162 8.01 -2.15 -0.34
N THR A 163 7.70 -2.42 0.94
CA THR A 163 8.58 -2.02 2.05
C THR A 163 9.97 -2.62 1.93
N SER A 164 10.14 -3.74 1.22
CA SER A 164 11.46 -4.31 0.94
C SER A 164 12.39 -3.37 0.18
N LEU A 165 11.85 -2.40 -0.57
CA LEU A 165 12.65 -1.44 -1.35
C LEU A 165 13.44 -0.46 -0.47
N VAL A 166 13.09 -0.32 0.83
CA VAL A 166 13.82 0.60 1.73
C VAL A 166 15.24 0.14 2.08
N TYR A 167 15.61 -1.07 1.68
CA TYR A 167 17.00 -1.55 1.81
C TYR A 167 18.00 -0.61 1.13
N VAL A 168 17.59 0.06 0.06
CA VAL A 168 18.43 1.00 -0.71
C VAL A 168 18.83 2.26 0.07
N VAL A 169 18.06 2.60 1.11
CA VAL A 169 18.32 3.72 2.03
C VAL A 169 18.79 3.23 3.40
N SER A 170 19.22 1.98 3.48
CA SER A 170 19.75 1.32 4.69
C SER A 170 18.81 1.37 5.91
N LEU A 171 17.50 1.50 5.69
CA LEU A 171 16.52 1.35 6.75
C LEU A 171 16.44 -0.14 7.14
N ARG A 172 16.59 -0.43 8.41
CA ARG A 172 16.63 -1.81 8.94
C ARG A 172 15.23 -2.43 8.99
N ASP A 173 14.62 -2.63 7.82
CA ASP A 173 13.43 -3.44 7.63
C ASP A 173 13.78 -4.94 7.58
N PHE A 174 12.80 -5.80 7.28
CA PHE A 174 13.01 -7.25 7.21
C PHE A 174 13.98 -7.65 6.10
N MET A 175 13.87 -7.02 4.91
CA MET A 175 14.77 -7.31 3.80
C MET A 175 16.21 -6.88 4.12
N THR A 176 16.39 -5.66 4.64
CA THR A 176 17.69 -5.16 5.07
C THR A 176 18.31 -6.03 6.15
N ALA A 177 17.51 -6.46 7.15
CA ALA A 177 17.98 -7.37 8.19
C ALA A 177 18.44 -8.71 7.61
N SER A 178 17.70 -9.26 6.65
CA SER A 178 18.06 -10.50 5.95
C SER A 178 19.36 -10.35 5.16
N VAL A 179 19.55 -9.23 4.46
CA VAL A 179 20.79 -8.94 3.72
C VAL A 179 21.98 -8.79 4.65
N ILE A 180 21.83 -8.13 5.81
CA ILE A 180 22.89 -7.99 6.80
C ILE A 180 23.35 -9.36 7.30
N VAL A 181 22.42 -10.24 7.68
CA VAL A 181 22.74 -11.61 8.10
C VAL A 181 23.39 -12.40 6.97
N ALA A 182 22.85 -12.29 5.74
CA ALA A 182 23.39 -12.94 4.55
C ALA A 182 24.86 -12.59 4.30
N GLN A 183 25.22 -11.33 4.52
CA GLN A 183 26.60 -10.82 4.32
C GLN A 183 27.52 -11.19 5.48
N SER A 184 27.07 -11.06 6.74
CA SER A 184 27.87 -11.37 7.93
C SER A 184 28.24 -12.85 8.01
N GLU A 185 27.31 -13.73 7.66
CA GLU A 185 27.50 -15.18 7.69
C GLU A 185 28.01 -15.76 6.35
N SER A 186 28.18 -14.92 5.32
CA SER A 186 28.53 -15.35 3.96
C SER A 186 27.56 -16.40 3.38
N ARG A 187 26.26 -16.28 3.71
CA ARG A 187 25.18 -17.22 3.39
C ARG A 187 24.04 -16.53 2.61
N LEU A 188 24.37 -16.00 1.44
CA LEU A 188 23.45 -15.23 0.62
C LEU A 188 22.23 -16.07 0.17
N VAL A 189 22.45 -17.27 -0.34
CA VAL A 189 21.40 -18.11 -0.92
C VAL A 189 20.35 -18.49 0.13
N GLU A 190 20.81 -18.95 1.29
CA GLU A 190 19.97 -19.38 2.40
C GLU A 190 19.07 -18.24 2.91
N MET A 191 19.67 -17.06 3.11
CA MET A 191 18.95 -15.91 3.65
C MET A 191 17.96 -15.30 2.64
N TYR A 192 18.30 -15.28 1.35
CA TYR A 192 17.36 -14.83 0.33
C TYR A 192 16.19 -15.79 0.14
N ILE A 193 16.43 -17.12 0.18
CA ILE A 193 15.35 -18.11 0.15
C ILE A 193 14.47 -17.96 1.39
N PHE A 194 15.06 -17.81 2.57
CA PHE A 194 14.31 -17.60 3.79
C PHE A 194 13.45 -16.32 3.72
N ALA A 195 14.05 -15.20 3.30
CA ALA A 195 13.31 -13.95 3.12
C ALA A 195 12.13 -14.10 2.14
N ALA A 196 12.38 -14.74 1.00
CA ALA A 196 11.34 -15.02 0.01
C ALA A 196 10.20 -15.86 0.60
N LEU A 197 10.52 -16.91 1.37
CA LEU A 197 9.53 -17.76 2.04
C LEU A 197 8.70 -16.97 3.06
N VAL A 198 9.31 -16.10 3.87
CA VAL A 198 8.60 -15.28 4.85
C VAL A 198 7.66 -14.30 4.15
N TYR A 199 8.12 -13.57 3.13
CA TYR A 199 7.25 -12.68 2.33
C TYR A 199 6.12 -13.48 1.68
N PHE A 200 6.42 -14.64 1.09
CA PHE A 200 5.43 -15.51 0.47
C PHE A 200 4.35 -15.94 1.46
N VAL A 201 4.73 -16.47 2.62
CA VAL A 201 3.78 -16.94 3.64
C VAL A 201 2.87 -15.80 4.12
N ILE A 202 3.45 -14.65 4.42
CA ILE A 202 2.68 -13.48 4.88
C ILE A 202 1.73 -13.02 3.78
N CYS A 203 2.23 -12.72 2.58
CA CYS A 203 1.42 -12.17 1.49
C CYS A 203 0.38 -13.17 0.98
N PHE A 204 0.73 -14.45 0.91
CA PHE A 204 -0.21 -15.51 0.53
C PHE A 204 -1.35 -15.63 1.53
N THR A 205 -1.03 -15.63 2.84
CA THR A 205 -2.03 -15.70 3.90
C THR A 205 -3.02 -14.54 3.83
N PHE A 206 -2.51 -13.31 3.73
CA PHE A 206 -3.37 -12.13 3.58
C PHE A 206 -4.20 -12.17 2.29
N SER A 207 -3.59 -12.53 1.16
CA SER A 207 -4.29 -12.65 -0.12
C SER A 207 -5.38 -13.72 -0.09
N PHE A 208 -5.13 -14.85 0.57
CA PHE A 208 -6.12 -15.90 0.75
C PHE A 208 -7.30 -15.43 1.62
N MET A 209 -7.02 -14.71 2.71
CA MET A 209 -8.06 -14.12 3.56
C MET A 209 -8.92 -13.11 2.78
N ILE A 210 -8.30 -12.27 1.96
CA ILE A 210 -9.00 -11.30 1.10
C ILE A 210 -9.93 -12.02 0.13
N LYS A 211 -9.44 -13.06 -0.57
CA LYS A 211 -10.25 -13.86 -1.49
C LYS A 211 -11.44 -14.51 -0.78
N LYS A 212 -11.25 -15.01 0.44
CA LYS A 212 -12.34 -15.60 1.23
C LYS A 212 -13.44 -14.58 1.56
N ILE A 213 -13.04 -13.35 1.89
CA ILE A 213 -13.97 -12.23 2.13
C ILE A 213 -14.74 -11.88 0.84
N GLN A 214 -14.04 -11.82 -0.30
CA GLN A 214 -14.66 -11.55 -1.61
C GLN A 214 -15.71 -12.60 -1.97
N ASN A 215 -15.35 -13.89 -1.86
CA ASN A 215 -16.22 -14.99 -2.25
C ASN A 215 -17.49 -15.06 -1.37
N ARG A 216 -17.38 -14.87 -0.05
CA ARG A 216 -18.55 -14.81 0.83
C ARG A 216 -19.54 -13.72 0.42
N ARG A 217 -19.06 -12.59 -0.07
CA ARG A 217 -19.91 -11.48 -0.52
C ARG A 217 -20.61 -11.75 -1.85
N ARG A 218 -19.97 -12.50 -2.75
CA ARG A 218 -20.53 -12.85 -4.07
C ARG A 218 -21.74 -13.79 -3.95
N VAL A 219 -21.71 -14.71 -3.01
CA VAL A 219 -22.81 -15.68 -2.77
C VAL A 219 -24.07 -14.98 -2.24
N ILE A 220 -23.95 -13.92 -1.45
CA ILE A 220 -25.10 -13.17 -0.89
C ILE A 220 -25.91 -12.42 -1.96
N TRP A 221 -25.37 -12.21 -3.16
CA TRP A 221 -26.03 -11.48 -4.25
C TRP A 221 -26.63 -12.37 -5.35
N LEU A 222 -26.42 -13.68 -5.27
CA LEU A 222 -26.95 -14.66 -6.23
C LEU A 222 -28.14 -15.44 -5.66
N ASN A 223 -28.47 -15.23 -4.40
CA ASN A 223 -29.68 -15.70 -3.70
C ASN A 223 -30.54 -14.51 -3.29
#